data_070cc6474fb6782c7fdbfd932a71d35a
#
_entry.id   070cc6474fb6782c7fdbfd932a71d35a
#
_cell.length_a   1.000
_cell.length_b   1.000
_cell.length_c   1.000
_cell.angle_alpha   90.00
_cell.angle_beta   90.00
_cell.angle_gamma   90.00
#
_symmetry.space_group_name_H-M   'P 1'
#
loop_
_entity.id
_entity.type
_entity.pdbx_description
1 polymer ?
#
loop_
_entity_poly.entity_id
_entity_poly.type
_entity_poly.pdbx_seq_one_letter_code
_entity_poly.pdbx_strand_id
1 'polypeptide(L)'
;AARNAGRRAASGDILVYLDVDCIPSAGLVSGLAAAVSEHDGLICCEIRYLPGGAVADGWTEAGLDRVGHRHPARLFPEAGVIPAPQPGLFWSLAFAVRAATYDRVGGFDEGFIGYGAEDTDLAFRAERAGVPVLFAGGMHAFHQHHLSCDPPLQHFSDIVANARRFHDRHGIWPMDGWLDAFAELGLVEADRGGGLTVLRQPTEAEIAAAQVPAHRPF
;
A
#
# COMPACT_ATOMS: atom_id res chain seq x y z
N ALA A 1 -1.49 12.50 5.32
CA ALA A 1 -1.49 13.95 5.07
C ALA A 1 -1.75 14.30 3.61
N ALA A 2 -0.90 13.88 2.62
CA ALA A 2 -1.05 14.27 1.20
C ALA A 2 -2.41 13.82 0.60
N ARG A 3 -2.82 12.57 0.81
CA ARG A 3 -4.10 12.03 0.29
C ARG A 3 -5.31 12.76 0.89
N ASN A 4 -5.28 13.14 2.18
CA ASN A 4 -6.33 13.97 2.78
C ASN A 4 -6.34 15.40 2.21
N ALA A 5 -5.19 15.97 1.92
CA ALA A 5 -5.12 17.28 1.25
C ALA A 5 -5.73 17.21 -0.16
N GLY A 6 -5.45 16.13 -0.90
CA GLY A 6 -6.09 15.85 -2.18
C GLY A 6 -7.63 15.78 -2.05
N ARG A 7 -8.15 15.07 -1.02
CA ARG A 7 -9.60 15.04 -0.74
C ARG A 7 -10.19 16.45 -0.52
N ARG A 8 -9.51 17.27 0.28
CA ARG A 8 -10.00 18.65 0.55
C ARG A 8 -10.02 19.54 -0.69
N ALA A 9 -9.13 19.28 -1.65
CA ALA A 9 -9.04 20.04 -2.90
C ALA A 9 -9.99 19.50 -3.99
N ALA A 10 -10.40 18.25 -3.90
CA ALA A 10 -11.24 17.60 -4.89
C ALA A 10 -12.71 17.98 -4.71
N SER A 11 -13.39 18.28 -5.83
CA SER A 11 -14.83 18.58 -5.89
C SER A 11 -15.67 17.44 -6.49
N GLY A 12 -15.04 16.38 -6.99
CA GLY A 12 -15.74 15.25 -7.61
C GLY A 12 -16.33 14.28 -6.56
N ASP A 13 -17.36 13.56 -6.95
CA ASP A 13 -18.04 12.55 -6.13
C ASP A 13 -17.26 11.25 -6.04
N ILE A 14 -16.35 10.99 -6.98
CA ILE A 14 -15.45 9.85 -7.02
C ILE A 14 -14.03 10.36 -6.90
N LEU A 15 -13.30 9.80 -5.95
CA LEU A 15 -11.87 10.07 -5.73
C LEU A 15 -11.07 8.91 -6.30
N VAL A 16 -10.10 9.22 -7.15
CA VAL A 16 -9.10 8.26 -7.64
C VAL A 16 -7.75 8.70 -7.10
N TYR A 17 -7.12 7.84 -6.33
CA TYR A 17 -5.80 8.05 -5.77
C TYR A 17 -4.79 7.22 -6.56
N LEU A 18 -3.67 7.83 -6.87
CA LEU A 18 -2.53 7.21 -7.55
C LEU A 18 -1.24 7.77 -6.97
N ASP A 19 -0.33 6.90 -6.57
CA ASP A 19 0.95 7.33 -6.05
C ASP A 19 1.81 7.93 -7.18
N VAL A 20 2.67 8.86 -6.83
CA VAL A 20 3.45 9.69 -7.78
C VAL A 20 4.44 8.88 -8.63
N ASP A 21 4.80 7.71 -8.18
CA ASP A 21 5.67 6.74 -8.84
C ASP A 21 4.90 5.64 -9.60
N CYS A 22 3.58 5.76 -9.67
CA CYS A 22 2.72 4.86 -10.44
C CYS A 22 2.31 5.47 -11.78
N ILE A 23 2.44 4.69 -12.86
CA ILE A 23 1.99 5.03 -14.22
C ILE A 23 0.65 4.33 -14.44
N PRO A 24 -0.44 5.06 -14.69
CA PRO A 24 -1.74 4.43 -14.95
C PRO A 24 -1.79 3.77 -16.33
N SER A 25 -2.44 2.61 -16.45
CA SER A 25 -2.88 2.11 -17.76
C SER A 25 -3.93 3.05 -18.38
N ALA A 26 -4.10 3.03 -19.67
CA ALA A 26 -5.02 3.93 -20.38
C ALA A 26 -6.47 3.83 -19.89
N GLY A 27 -6.90 2.65 -19.40
CA GLY A 27 -8.23 2.40 -18.86
C GLY A 27 -8.40 2.60 -17.35
N LEU A 28 -7.35 2.95 -16.60
CA LEU A 28 -7.38 2.91 -15.13
C LEU A 28 -8.45 3.81 -14.54
N VAL A 29 -8.47 5.10 -14.91
CA VAL A 29 -9.39 6.08 -14.29
C VAL A 29 -10.84 5.76 -14.62
N SER A 30 -11.13 5.45 -15.90
CA SER A 30 -12.50 5.10 -16.32
C SER A 30 -12.98 3.78 -15.71
N GLY A 31 -12.10 2.78 -15.61
CA GLY A 31 -12.42 1.49 -14.99
C GLY A 31 -12.69 1.60 -13.51
N LEU A 32 -11.84 2.33 -12.77
CA LEU A 32 -12.06 2.58 -11.34
C LEU A 32 -13.32 3.42 -11.10
N ALA A 33 -13.60 4.44 -11.92
CA ALA A 33 -14.80 5.23 -11.80
C ALA A 33 -16.07 4.39 -12.05
N ALA A 34 -16.05 3.49 -13.04
CA ALA A 34 -17.14 2.56 -13.29
C ALA A 34 -17.34 1.61 -12.08
N ALA A 35 -16.28 1.02 -11.57
CA ALA A 35 -16.34 0.12 -10.41
C ALA A 35 -16.92 0.82 -9.16
N VAL A 36 -16.51 2.06 -8.87
CA VAL A 36 -17.06 2.86 -7.75
C VAL A 36 -18.53 3.23 -7.98
N SER A 37 -18.97 3.39 -9.24
CA SER A 37 -20.37 3.68 -9.56
C SER A 37 -21.30 2.52 -9.20
N GLU A 38 -20.80 1.29 -9.34
CA GLU A 38 -21.56 0.05 -9.09
C GLU A 38 -21.37 -0.49 -7.67
N HIS A 39 -20.24 -0.19 -7.03
CA HIS A 39 -19.88 -0.73 -5.72
C HIS A 39 -19.47 0.39 -4.75
N ASP A 40 -19.91 0.29 -3.49
CA ASP A 40 -19.42 1.17 -2.41
C ASP A 40 -18.33 0.45 -1.61
N GLY A 41 -17.11 0.98 -1.64
CA GLY A 41 -15.95 0.38 -0.99
C GLY A 41 -14.65 1.13 -1.26
N LEU A 42 -13.57 0.66 -0.66
CA LEU A 42 -12.21 1.01 -1.04
C LEU A 42 -11.80 0.09 -2.20
N ILE A 43 -11.82 0.58 -3.42
CA ILE A 43 -11.64 -0.24 -4.63
C ILE A 43 -10.23 -0.10 -5.15
N CYS A 44 -9.42 -1.16 -5.00
CA CYS A 44 -8.06 -1.24 -5.53
C CYS A 44 -8.05 -1.80 -6.96
N CYS A 45 -7.10 -1.35 -7.76
CA CYS A 45 -6.71 -2.03 -9.00
C CYS A 45 -5.39 -2.78 -8.81
N GLU A 46 -5.07 -3.64 -9.79
CA GLU A 46 -3.80 -4.34 -9.82
C GLU A 46 -2.62 -3.37 -9.97
N ILE A 47 -1.54 -3.66 -9.26
CA ILE A 47 -0.26 -2.96 -9.44
C ILE A 47 0.73 -3.95 -10.05
N ARG A 48 1.39 -3.53 -11.13
CA ARG A 48 2.47 -4.25 -11.80
C ARG A 48 3.79 -3.55 -11.50
N TYR A 49 4.68 -4.23 -10.81
CA TYR A 49 5.96 -3.69 -10.38
C TYR A 49 6.98 -3.80 -11.49
N LEU A 50 7.60 -2.68 -11.85
CA LEU A 50 8.57 -2.59 -12.93
C LEU A 50 9.98 -2.85 -12.43
N PRO A 51 10.81 -3.56 -13.20
CA PRO A 51 12.24 -3.63 -12.92
C PRO A 51 12.92 -2.28 -13.16
N GLY A 52 14.10 -2.09 -12.56
CA GLY A 52 14.92 -0.88 -12.77
C GLY A 52 15.21 -0.62 -14.25
N GLY A 53 15.09 0.63 -14.67
CA GLY A 53 15.33 1.05 -16.05
C GLY A 53 14.18 0.85 -17.04
N ALA A 54 13.07 0.24 -16.63
CA ALA A 54 11.94 -0.04 -17.53
C ALA A 54 11.35 1.20 -18.23
N VAL A 55 11.54 2.40 -17.67
CA VAL A 55 11.02 3.67 -18.20
C VAL A 55 12.11 4.63 -18.69
N ALA A 56 13.40 4.22 -18.70
CA ALA A 56 14.53 5.12 -18.92
C ALA A 56 14.60 5.72 -20.34
N ASP A 57 14.34 4.91 -21.37
CA ASP A 57 14.56 5.26 -22.80
C ASP A 57 13.27 5.39 -23.62
N GLY A 58 12.21 5.81 -22.97
CA GLY A 58 10.88 5.81 -23.57
C GLY A 58 10.21 4.45 -23.40
N TRP A 59 8.91 4.47 -23.22
CA TRP A 59 8.13 3.27 -22.97
C TRP A 59 6.79 3.30 -23.70
N THR A 60 6.18 2.13 -23.84
CA THR A 60 4.79 1.97 -24.26
C THR A 60 4.08 1.12 -23.22
N GLU A 61 2.77 1.30 -23.06
CA GLU A 61 1.98 0.48 -22.13
C GLU A 61 2.19 -1.02 -22.37
N ALA A 62 2.12 -1.46 -23.63
CA ALA A 62 2.40 -2.85 -24.01
C ALA A 62 3.85 -3.31 -23.69
N GLY A 63 4.80 -2.37 -23.65
CA GLY A 63 6.17 -2.63 -23.20
C GLY A 63 6.23 -2.89 -21.70
N LEU A 64 5.57 -2.04 -20.91
CA LEU A 64 5.48 -2.16 -19.46
C LEU A 64 4.71 -3.43 -19.07
N ASP A 65 3.65 -3.79 -19.77
CA ASP A 65 2.89 -5.03 -19.56
C ASP A 65 3.75 -6.29 -19.66
N ARG A 66 4.72 -6.30 -20.58
CA ARG A 66 5.62 -7.46 -20.75
C ARG A 66 6.63 -7.63 -19.63
N VAL A 67 7.02 -6.54 -18.98
CA VAL A 67 8.07 -6.57 -17.94
C VAL A 67 7.54 -6.34 -16.53
N GLY A 68 6.29 -5.92 -16.39
CA GLY A 68 5.65 -5.66 -15.09
C GLY A 68 5.27 -6.95 -14.38
N HIS A 69 5.62 -7.06 -13.10
CA HIS A 69 5.38 -8.24 -12.27
C HIS A 69 4.19 -8.02 -11.33
N ARG A 70 3.33 -9.01 -11.24
CA ARG A 70 2.22 -9.05 -10.28
C ARG A 70 2.74 -9.45 -8.90
N HIS A 71 2.23 -8.82 -7.85
CA HIS A 71 2.59 -9.23 -6.49
C HIS A 71 1.83 -10.49 -6.08
N PRO A 72 2.52 -11.56 -5.61
CA PRO A 72 1.89 -12.87 -5.34
C PRO A 72 0.84 -12.84 -4.21
N ALA A 73 0.96 -11.92 -3.25
CA ALA A 73 -0.01 -11.80 -2.17
C ALA A 73 -1.33 -11.12 -2.58
N ARG A 74 -1.41 -10.49 -3.77
CA ARG A 74 -2.58 -9.72 -4.22
C ARG A 74 -3.08 -10.25 -5.56
N LEU A 75 -4.03 -11.17 -5.50
CA LEU A 75 -4.61 -11.79 -6.69
C LEU A 75 -5.87 -11.03 -7.12
N PHE A 76 -5.76 -10.31 -8.22
CA PHE A 76 -6.88 -9.57 -8.82
C PHE A 76 -7.60 -10.43 -9.87
N PRO A 77 -8.94 -10.27 -10.04
CA PRO A 77 -9.67 -10.96 -11.09
C PRO A 77 -9.27 -10.39 -12.48
N GLU A 78 -9.47 -11.16 -13.53
CA GLU A 78 -9.27 -10.70 -14.92
C GLU A 78 -10.23 -9.54 -15.27
N ALA A 79 -11.46 -9.59 -14.74
CA ALA A 79 -12.49 -8.58 -14.91
C ALA A 79 -13.48 -8.61 -13.73
N GLY A 80 -14.25 -7.53 -13.58
CA GLY A 80 -15.24 -7.40 -12.50
C GLY A 80 -14.61 -7.02 -11.17
N VAL A 81 -15.38 -7.13 -10.09
CA VAL A 81 -15.00 -6.71 -8.74
C VAL A 81 -15.26 -7.84 -7.76
N ILE A 82 -14.27 -8.15 -6.92
CA ILE A 82 -14.36 -9.17 -5.87
C ILE A 82 -13.95 -8.57 -4.51
N PRO A 83 -14.45 -9.10 -3.39
CA PRO A 83 -13.90 -8.73 -2.07
C PRO A 83 -12.42 -9.10 -1.97
N ALA A 84 -11.63 -8.20 -1.35
CA ALA A 84 -10.27 -8.56 -0.96
C ALA A 84 -10.30 -9.67 0.10
N PRO A 85 -9.35 -10.63 0.11
CA PRO A 85 -9.32 -11.72 1.08
C PRO A 85 -9.25 -11.25 2.54
N GLN A 86 -8.64 -10.10 2.77
CA GLN A 86 -8.50 -9.45 4.08
C GLN A 86 -8.20 -7.95 3.92
N PRO A 87 -8.58 -7.09 4.88
CA PRO A 87 -8.38 -5.65 4.77
C PRO A 87 -6.91 -5.25 4.73
N GLY A 88 -6.00 -6.02 5.34
CA GLY A 88 -4.55 -5.79 5.30
C GLY A 88 -3.91 -5.85 3.90
N LEU A 89 -4.64 -6.33 2.89
CA LEU A 89 -4.22 -6.29 1.50
C LEU A 89 -4.61 -5.00 0.76
N PHE A 90 -5.23 -4.06 1.45
CA PHE A 90 -5.38 -2.70 0.95
C PHE A 90 -4.02 -1.99 0.99
N TRP A 91 -3.42 -1.83 -0.18
CA TRP A 91 -2.23 -1.01 -0.38
C TRP A 91 -2.63 0.16 -1.26
N SER A 92 -2.44 1.36 -0.75
CA SER A 92 -3.02 2.58 -1.30
C SER A 92 -2.31 3.17 -2.52
N LEU A 93 -1.50 2.37 -3.25
CA LEU A 93 -0.76 2.78 -4.44
C LEU A 93 -1.67 3.28 -5.57
N ALA A 94 -2.79 2.57 -5.81
CA ALA A 94 -3.85 3.01 -6.70
C ALA A 94 -5.20 2.46 -6.24
N PHE A 95 -6.14 3.33 -5.95
CA PHE A 95 -7.49 2.96 -5.53
C PHE A 95 -8.50 4.07 -5.82
N ALA A 96 -9.76 3.72 -5.81
CA ALA A 96 -10.85 4.68 -5.88
C ALA A 96 -11.88 4.45 -4.78
N VAL A 97 -12.62 5.51 -4.46
CA VAL A 97 -13.64 5.52 -3.42
C VAL A 97 -14.63 6.67 -3.67
N ARG A 98 -15.88 6.52 -3.27
CA ARG A 98 -16.81 7.67 -3.24
C ARG A 98 -16.34 8.70 -2.22
N ALA A 99 -16.40 9.99 -2.56
CA ALA A 99 -16.01 11.06 -1.65
C ALA A 99 -16.78 10.97 -0.31
N ALA A 100 -18.10 10.72 -0.36
CA ALA A 100 -18.91 10.55 0.83
C ALA A 100 -18.48 9.34 1.69
N THR A 101 -18.08 8.24 1.07
CA THR A 101 -17.58 7.05 1.76
C THR A 101 -16.22 7.31 2.41
N TYR A 102 -15.32 7.99 1.69
CA TYR A 102 -14.03 8.42 2.25
C TYR A 102 -14.21 9.30 3.49
N ASP A 103 -15.14 10.28 3.40
CA ASP A 103 -15.44 11.19 4.52
C ASP A 103 -16.09 10.43 5.70
N ARG A 104 -16.97 9.47 5.43
CA ARG A 104 -17.62 8.61 6.45
C ARG A 104 -16.59 7.77 7.22
N VAL A 105 -15.57 7.24 6.54
CA VAL A 105 -14.47 6.50 7.16
C VAL A 105 -13.49 7.42 7.90
N GLY A 106 -13.48 8.73 7.56
CA GLY A 106 -12.61 9.75 8.16
C GLY A 106 -11.25 9.91 7.49
N GLY A 107 -11.06 9.37 6.27
CA GLY A 107 -9.81 9.47 5.53
C GLY A 107 -8.62 8.80 6.21
N PHE A 108 -7.40 9.12 5.79
CA PHE A 108 -6.18 8.63 6.42
C PHE A 108 -5.94 9.30 7.78
N ASP A 109 -5.51 8.52 8.78
CA ASP A 109 -5.09 9.09 10.06
C ASP A 109 -3.71 9.75 9.91
N GLU A 110 -3.66 11.07 10.07
CA GLU A 110 -2.43 11.87 9.94
C GLU A 110 -1.44 11.67 11.11
N GLY A 111 -1.80 10.88 12.10
CA GLY A 111 -0.89 10.46 13.17
C GLY A 111 0.05 9.33 12.76
N PHE A 112 -0.18 8.66 11.63
CA PHE A 112 0.81 7.79 11.00
C PHE A 112 1.79 8.69 10.23
N ILE A 113 3.05 8.71 10.70
CA ILE A 113 4.10 9.56 10.14
C ILE A 113 5.16 8.67 9.49
N GLY A 114 5.68 9.10 8.34
CA GLY A 114 6.67 8.34 7.60
C GLY A 114 6.06 7.15 6.89
N TYR A 115 6.56 5.95 7.13
CA TYR A 115 6.25 4.76 6.34
C TYR A 115 5.57 3.66 7.16
N GLY A 116 4.51 3.07 6.58
CA GLY A 116 3.88 1.81 7.02
C GLY A 116 2.64 1.95 7.89
N ALA A 117 1.71 1.02 7.72
CA ALA A 117 0.45 0.81 8.43
C ALA A 117 -0.65 1.87 8.23
N GLU A 118 -0.41 3.01 7.59
CA GLU A 118 -1.42 4.06 7.39
C GLU A 118 -2.57 3.62 6.48
N ASP A 119 -2.25 2.83 5.47
CA ASP A 119 -3.23 2.26 4.52
C ASP A 119 -3.98 1.09 5.15
N THR A 120 -3.28 0.21 5.84
CA THR A 120 -3.89 -0.89 6.60
C THR A 120 -4.85 -0.34 7.68
N ASP A 121 -4.48 0.74 8.38
CA ASP A 121 -5.36 1.42 9.33
C ASP A 121 -6.64 1.93 8.68
N LEU A 122 -6.52 2.58 7.51
CA LEU A 122 -7.69 3.04 6.77
C LEU A 122 -8.62 1.88 6.42
N ALA A 123 -8.06 0.77 5.92
CA ALA A 123 -8.83 -0.41 5.54
C ALA A 123 -9.56 -1.05 6.73
N PHE A 124 -8.89 -1.18 7.88
CA PHE A 124 -9.51 -1.72 9.10
C PHE A 124 -10.62 -0.81 9.65
N ARG A 125 -10.45 0.52 9.57
CA ARG A 125 -11.52 1.46 9.92
C ARG A 125 -12.68 1.42 8.95
N ALA A 126 -12.40 1.27 7.66
CA ALA A 126 -13.41 1.11 6.62
C ALA A 126 -14.26 -0.14 6.87
N GLU A 127 -13.64 -1.28 7.12
CA GLU A 127 -14.33 -2.54 7.41
C GLU A 127 -15.24 -2.42 8.64
N ARG A 128 -14.76 -1.81 9.73
CA ARG A 128 -15.58 -1.54 10.93
C ARG A 128 -16.77 -0.60 10.64
N ALA A 129 -16.63 0.28 9.65
CA ALA A 129 -17.71 1.16 9.19
C ALA A 129 -18.64 0.52 8.12
N GLY A 130 -18.48 -0.80 7.86
CA GLY A 130 -19.23 -1.53 6.85
C GLY A 130 -18.84 -1.18 5.40
N VAL A 131 -17.63 -0.67 5.19
CA VAL A 131 -17.07 -0.31 3.89
C VAL A 131 -16.04 -1.37 3.49
N PRO A 132 -16.32 -2.25 2.53
CA PRO A 132 -15.42 -3.33 2.16
C PRO A 132 -14.20 -2.82 1.39
N VAL A 133 -13.10 -3.58 1.46
CA VAL A 133 -11.99 -3.50 0.51
C VAL A 133 -12.31 -4.41 -0.67
N LEU A 134 -12.22 -3.87 -1.88
CA LEU A 134 -12.57 -4.55 -3.11
C LEU A 134 -11.40 -4.54 -4.09
N PHE A 135 -11.23 -5.62 -4.83
CA PHE A 135 -10.26 -5.77 -5.90
C PHE A 135 -10.98 -5.74 -7.25
N ALA A 136 -10.65 -4.76 -8.09
CA ALA A 136 -11.21 -4.59 -9.42
C ALA A 136 -10.22 -5.05 -10.50
N GLY A 137 -10.68 -5.90 -11.40
CA GLY A 137 -9.94 -6.38 -12.57
C GLY A 137 -10.20 -5.56 -13.83
N GLY A 138 -9.42 -5.82 -14.87
CA GLY A 138 -9.54 -5.15 -16.17
C GLY A 138 -8.81 -3.82 -16.29
N MET A 139 -8.21 -3.32 -15.22
CA MET A 139 -7.34 -2.14 -15.22
C MET A 139 -6.18 -2.33 -14.24
N HIS A 140 -5.10 -1.60 -14.44
CA HIS A 140 -3.92 -1.67 -13.58
C HIS A 140 -3.09 -0.37 -13.63
N ALA A 141 -2.13 -0.27 -12.72
CA ALA A 141 -1.07 0.73 -12.77
C ALA A 141 0.30 0.04 -12.69
N PHE A 142 1.33 0.73 -13.17
CA PHE A 142 2.70 0.26 -13.12
C PHE A 142 3.46 1.05 -12.07
N HIS A 143 3.98 0.37 -11.05
CA HIS A 143 4.82 0.98 -10.02
C HIS A 143 6.27 1.01 -10.52
N GLN A 144 6.82 2.22 -10.61
CA GLN A 144 8.20 2.42 -11.05
C GLN A 144 9.17 1.93 -9.99
N HIS A 145 10.24 1.28 -10.44
CA HIS A 145 11.30 0.83 -9.54
C HIS A 145 11.98 2.03 -8.85
N HIS A 146 12.12 1.94 -7.55
CA HIS A 146 13.00 2.79 -6.75
C HIS A 146 13.81 1.92 -5.77
N LEU A 147 14.86 2.47 -5.21
CA LEU A 147 15.67 1.76 -4.22
C LEU A 147 14.80 1.41 -2.99
N SER A 148 14.82 0.14 -2.62
CA SER A 148 14.11 -0.39 -1.47
C SER A 148 15.01 -1.37 -0.72
N CYS A 149 14.62 -1.70 0.52
CA CYS A 149 15.25 -2.74 1.32
C CYS A 149 14.21 -3.80 1.68
N ASP A 150 14.67 -5.04 1.82
CA ASP A 150 13.88 -6.15 2.32
C ASP A 150 14.68 -6.91 3.40
N PRO A 151 14.30 -6.80 4.70
CA PRO A 151 13.22 -5.96 5.23
C PRO A 151 13.52 -4.45 5.10
N PRO A 152 12.51 -3.57 5.18
CA PRO A 152 12.64 -2.13 4.91
C PRO A 152 13.35 -1.36 6.05
N LEU A 153 14.62 -1.68 6.28
CA LEU A 153 15.44 -1.16 7.39
C LEU A 153 15.62 0.36 7.34
N GLN A 154 15.59 0.98 6.15
CA GLN A 154 15.66 2.42 5.98
C GLN A 154 14.46 3.16 6.60
N HIS A 155 13.36 2.45 6.85
CA HIS A 155 12.13 2.95 7.47
C HIS A 155 11.87 2.36 8.87
N PHE A 156 12.85 1.70 9.46
CA PHE A 156 12.72 0.96 10.72
C PHE A 156 12.01 1.76 11.83
N SER A 157 12.44 2.99 12.08
CA SER A 157 11.87 3.81 13.16
C SER A 157 10.41 4.17 12.91
N ASP A 158 10.05 4.50 11.67
CA ASP A 158 8.68 4.82 11.27
C ASP A 158 7.79 3.59 11.40
N ILE A 159 8.25 2.45 10.88
CA ILE A 159 7.51 1.19 10.91
C ILE A 159 7.21 0.77 12.35
N VAL A 160 8.19 0.82 13.25
CA VAL A 160 7.99 0.47 14.67
C VAL A 160 7.01 1.43 15.36
N ALA A 161 7.15 2.74 15.13
CA ALA A 161 6.24 3.74 15.70
C ALA A 161 4.80 3.55 15.20
N ASN A 162 4.65 3.35 13.90
CA ASN A 162 3.36 3.15 13.25
C ASN A 162 2.74 1.79 13.61
N ALA A 163 3.54 0.73 13.76
CA ALA A 163 3.07 -0.57 14.23
C ALA A 163 2.48 -0.49 15.63
N ARG A 164 3.14 0.22 16.56
CA ARG A 164 2.60 0.46 17.91
C ARG A 164 1.29 1.23 17.87
N ARG A 165 1.22 2.33 17.09
CA ARG A 165 -0.01 3.10 16.90
C ARG A 165 -1.16 2.27 16.36
N PHE A 166 -0.87 1.40 15.40
CA PHE A 166 -1.85 0.49 14.83
C PHE A 166 -2.32 -0.53 15.88
N HIS A 167 -1.38 -1.15 16.61
CA HIS A 167 -1.67 -2.10 17.67
C HIS A 167 -2.53 -1.48 18.77
N ASP A 168 -2.22 -0.26 19.24
CA ASP A 168 -3.00 0.45 20.26
C ASP A 168 -4.45 0.66 19.84
N ARG A 169 -4.71 0.82 18.55
CA ARG A 169 -6.07 1.02 18.01
C ARG A 169 -6.80 -0.27 17.70
N HIS A 170 -6.10 -1.27 17.16
CA HIS A 170 -6.71 -2.45 16.57
C HIS A 170 -6.51 -3.73 17.39
N GLY A 171 -5.58 -3.73 18.34
CA GLY A 171 -5.28 -4.86 19.22
C GLY A 171 -4.51 -6.01 18.55
N ILE A 172 -4.05 -5.79 17.32
CA ILE A 172 -3.23 -6.74 16.55
C ILE A 172 -2.02 -6.02 15.96
N TRP A 173 -0.94 -6.75 15.67
CA TRP A 173 0.23 -6.19 15.02
C TRP A 173 0.06 -6.16 13.50
N PRO A 174 0.40 -5.07 12.82
CA PRO A 174 0.46 -5.02 11.36
C PRO A 174 1.87 -5.42 10.89
N MET A 175 2.00 -5.72 9.60
CA MET A 175 3.32 -5.91 8.96
C MET A 175 4.16 -7.02 9.63
N ASP A 176 3.53 -8.12 10.04
CA ASP A 176 4.12 -9.21 10.81
C ASP A 176 5.47 -9.66 10.26
N GLY A 177 5.58 -9.89 8.93
CA GLY A 177 6.82 -10.32 8.32
C GLY A 177 7.99 -9.34 8.46
N TRP A 178 7.72 -8.03 8.52
CA TRP A 178 8.77 -7.04 8.77
C TRP A 178 9.16 -7.00 10.24
N LEU A 179 8.19 -7.09 11.15
CA LEU A 179 8.46 -7.11 12.59
C LEU A 179 9.24 -8.37 12.99
N ASP A 180 8.89 -9.53 12.41
CA ASP A 180 9.62 -10.79 12.59
C ASP A 180 11.06 -10.67 12.09
N ALA A 181 11.26 -10.14 10.89
CA ALA A 181 12.60 -9.92 10.34
C ALA A 181 13.44 -8.94 11.19
N PHE A 182 12.80 -7.90 11.75
CA PHE A 182 13.48 -6.99 12.68
C PHE A 182 13.87 -7.70 13.99
N ALA A 183 13.03 -8.61 14.47
CA ALA A 183 13.35 -9.41 15.67
C ALA A 183 14.51 -10.40 15.41
N GLU A 184 14.51 -11.06 14.25
CA GLU A 184 15.62 -11.96 13.82
C GLU A 184 16.96 -11.23 13.72
N LEU A 185 16.95 -9.96 13.31
CA LEU A 185 18.11 -9.09 13.28
C LEU A 185 18.51 -8.52 14.66
N GLY A 186 17.75 -8.82 15.72
CA GLY A 186 17.99 -8.30 17.07
C GLY A 186 17.77 -6.79 17.18
N LEU A 187 16.89 -6.22 16.38
CA LEU A 187 16.53 -4.79 16.40
C LEU A 187 15.37 -4.50 17.34
N VAL A 188 14.44 -5.45 17.45
CA VAL A 188 13.27 -5.37 18.33
C VAL A 188 13.09 -6.67 19.10
N GLU A 189 12.36 -6.58 20.21
CA GLU A 189 11.86 -7.71 20.97
C GLU A 189 10.35 -7.55 21.16
N ALA A 190 9.59 -8.56 20.75
CA ALA A 190 8.17 -8.64 21.08
C ALA A 190 8.02 -9.27 22.45
N ASP A 191 7.47 -8.56 23.42
CA ASP A 191 7.19 -9.13 24.73
C ASP A 191 5.89 -9.94 24.71
N ARG A 192 5.77 -10.89 25.65
CA ARG A 192 4.58 -11.76 25.76
C ARG A 192 3.33 -11.02 26.25
N GLY A 193 3.47 -9.77 26.67
CA GLY A 193 2.40 -8.88 27.08
C GLY A 193 1.84 -8.02 25.93
N GLY A 194 2.34 -8.23 24.71
CA GLY A 194 1.91 -7.48 23.54
C GLY A 194 2.66 -6.16 23.35
N GLY A 195 3.82 -5.97 23.97
CA GLY A 195 4.73 -4.86 23.76
C GLY A 195 5.72 -5.15 22.61
N LEU A 196 6.22 -4.11 21.98
CA LEU A 196 7.31 -4.15 21.02
C LEU A 196 8.41 -3.22 21.52
N THR A 197 9.55 -3.77 21.94
CA THR A 197 10.68 -3.02 22.47
C THR A 197 11.78 -2.88 21.44
N VAL A 198 12.25 -1.64 21.20
CA VAL A 198 13.42 -1.40 20.34
C VAL A 198 14.68 -1.69 21.17
N LEU A 199 15.51 -2.61 20.70
CA LEU A 199 16.79 -2.98 21.31
C LEU A 199 17.91 -2.08 20.80
N ARG A 200 17.94 -1.82 19.50
CA ARG A 200 18.90 -0.95 18.82
C ARG A 200 18.37 -0.46 17.47
N GLN A 201 19.04 0.48 16.88
CA GLN A 201 18.81 0.89 15.49
C GLN A 201 19.59 -0.02 14.52
N PRO A 202 19.11 -0.20 13.26
CA PRO A 202 19.90 -0.83 12.22
C PRO A 202 21.13 0.02 11.89
N THR A 203 22.24 -0.63 11.58
CA THR A 203 23.46 0.03 11.12
C THR A 203 23.37 0.34 9.62
N GLU A 204 24.19 1.28 9.14
CA GLU A 204 24.29 1.56 7.70
C GLU A 204 24.68 0.32 6.87
N ALA A 205 25.54 -0.53 7.43
CA ALA A 205 25.94 -1.78 6.78
C ALA A 205 24.78 -2.77 6.64
N GLU A 206 23.91 -2.89 7.65
CA GLU A 206 22.69 -3.72 7.59
C GLU A 206 21.69 -3.16 6.57
N ILE A 207 21.48 -1.84 6.55
CA ILE A 207 20.62 -1.18 5.56
C ILE A 207 21.16 -1.43 4.14
N ALA A 208 22.48 -1.26 3.93
CA ALA A 208 23.09 -1.51 2.64
C ALA A 208 22.97 -2.98 2.20
N ALA A 209 23.12 -3.93 3.14
CA ALA A 209 22.97 -5.35 2.87
C ALA A 209 21.54 -5.79 2.56
N ALA A 210 20.55 -5.06 3.08
CA ALA A 210 19.11 -5.30 2.84
C ALA A 210 18.61 -4.69 1.52
N GLN A 211 19.43 -3.95 0.76
CA GLN A 211 19.01 -3.36 -0.50
C GLN A 211 18.54 -4.41 -1.51
N VAL A 212 17.37 -4.21 -2.07
CA VAL A 212 16.81 -5.08 -3.11
C VAL A 212 17.50 -4.75 -4.45
N PRO A 213 18.05 -5.74 -5.16
CA PRO A 213 18.66 -5.52 -6.46
C PRO A 213 17.65 -4.98 -7.49
N ALA A 214 18.11 -4.08 -8.38
CA ALA A 214 17.24 -3.39 -9.35
C ALA A 214 16.47 -4.31 -10.32
N HIS A 215 16.90 -5.57 -10.48
CA HIS A 215 16.20 -6.55 -11.31
C HIS A 215 15.05 -7.26 -10.56
N ARG A 216 15.00 -7.17 -9.22
CA ARG A 216 13.87 -7.66 -8.42
C ARG A 216 12.81 -6.56 -8.31
N PRO A 217 11.56 -6.83 -8.62
CA PRO A 217 10.50 -5.82 -8.62
C PRO A 217 9.99 -5.46 -7.21
N PHE A 218 10.25 -6.32 -6.23
CA PHE A 218 9.89 -6.16 -4.81
C PHE A 218 10.65 -7.17 -3.96
#